data_7526c62904932a00c6bb0b8e9924016b
#
_entry.id   7526c62904932a00c6bb0b8e9924016b
#
_cell.length_a   1.000
_cell.length_b   1.000
_cell.length_c   1.000
_cell.angle_alpha   90.00
_cell.angle_beta   90.00
_cell.angle_gamma   90.00
#
_symmetry.space_group_name_H-M   'P 1'
#
loop_
_entity.id
_entity.type
_entity.pdbx_description
1 polymer ?
#
loop_
_entity_poly.entity_id
_entity_poly.type
_entity_poly.pdbx_seq_one_letter_code
_entity_poly.pdbx_strand_id
1 'polypeptide(L)'
;LSAAEVEHLRGLIALVQRGPSDAARLLLSAARRLEPLDAGLARDTHLEALWAAIWAGDLGSPGGVVAAAEAARAAPPGPEPTRAVDVLLEAFALRLTHGYAAAAPLLTRALELSLALDATDDEAGLWRWLAGGRASAIVALELWDAESWHALAAVQAQFARDTGALVHLQYALNFLAMAHLFAGDLTIAARLTDEDRLIAEATGNPPVGYAAMALMAWQGQEAQASELIEATSRAATASSVGRMVSYADYASSVLYNGLGRHDAARNPAWRAFERDELGHGPYVVPELAEAAYRTGDVELVMVALRWLSERTRAAPTEWALGIQARVRALLSEGEAAEQHYRESIARLGRTRLRVQLARAHLLYGEWLRRERRRLDARAQLHTAHAMLDGMGIEGFAERARRELRATGATARKRTVETREELTAQEAVIARLAREGLSNPEIGSRLFISARTVQSHLGKVFAKLAISSRGQLDQVLASDSASAKPE
;
A
#
# COMPACT_ATOMS: atom_id res chain seq x y z
N LEU A 1 -31.07 -31.10 1.29
CA LEU A 1 -30.47 -30.07 0.40
C LEU A 1 -31.16 -30.12 -0.95
N SER A 2 -31.64 -28.99 -1.43
CA SER A 2 -32.18 -28.89 -2.80
C SER A 2 -31.03 -29.08 -3.83
N ALA A 3 -31.38 -29.41 -5.06
CA ALA A 3 -30.38 -29.53 -6.14
C ALA A 3 -29.59 -28.20 -6.33
N ALA A 4 -30.23 -27.05 -6.07
CA ALA A 4 -29.62 -25.73 -6.14
C ALA A 4 -28.58 -25.51 -5.04
N GLU A 5 -28.86 -25.91 -3.80
CA GLU A 5 -27.91 -25.85 -2.69
C GLU A 5 -26.69 -26.75 -2.91
N VAL A 6 -26.92 -27.94 -3.49
CA VAL A 6 -25.82 -28.85 -3.89
C VAL A 6 -24.94 -28.21 -4.96
N GLU A 7 -25.53 -27.50 -5.93
CA GLU A 7 -24.77 -26.80 -6.98
C GLU A 7 -24.00 -25.59 -6.41
N HIS A 8 -24.58 -24.85 -5.47
CA HIS A 8 -23.89 -23.78 -4.72
C HIS A 8 -22.65 -24.33 -4.00
N LEU A 9 -22.79 -25.39 -3.21
CA LEU A 9 -21.66 -26.04 -2.53
C LEU A 9 -20.59 -26.53 -3.52
N ARG A 10 -20.97 -27.06 -4.67
CA ARG A 10 -20.02 -27.42 -5.74
C ARG A 10 -19.27 -26.23 -6.28
N GLY A 11 -19.93 -25.07 -6.41
CA GLY A 11 -19.31 -23.83 -6.82
C GLY A 11 -18.27 -23.35 -5.81
N LEU A 12 -18.57 -23.40 -4.51
CA LEU A 12 -17.61 -23.04 -3.45
C LEU A 12 -16.42 -24.00 -3.41
N ILE A 13 -16.64 -25.30 -3.56
CA ILE A 13 -15.55 -26.30 -3.66
C ILE A 13 -14.70 -26.05 -4.91
N ALA A 14 -15.32 -25.70 -6.04
CA ALA A 14 -14.61 -25.40 -7.28
C ALA A 14 -13.70 -24.17 -7.13
N LEU A 15 -14.12 -23.17 -6.35
CA LEU A 15 -13.30 -21.98 -6.08
C LEU A 15 -11.94 -22.33 -5.44
N VAL A 16 -11.94 -23.33 -4.56
CA VAL A 16 -10.73 -23.78 -3.87
C VAL A 16 -9.91 -24.77 -4.72
N GLN A 17 -10.58 -25.68 -5.43
CA GLN A 17 -9.94 -26.82 -6.09
C GLN A 17 -9.63 -26.62 -7.57
N ARG A 18 -10.44 -25.82 -8.30
CA ARG A 18 -10.39 -25.70 -9.76
C ARG A 18 -10.12 -24.28 -10.24
N GLY A 19 -10.20 -23.30 -9.35
CA GLY A 19 -10.00 -21.91 -9.62
C GLY A 19 -11.28 -21.10 -9.88
N PRO A 20 -11.14 -19.76 -9.96
CA PRO A 20 -12.26 -18.83 -9.92
C PRO A 20 -13.14 -18.86 -11.19
N SER A 21 -12.58 -19.23 -12.35
CA SER A 21 -13.35 -19.26 -13.61
C SER A 21 -14.44 -20.34 -13.59
N ASP A 22 -14.11 -21.55 -13.15
CA ASP A 22 -15.08 -22.65 -13.02
C ASP A 22 -16.09 -22.37 -11.91
N ALA A 23 -15.61 -21.80 -10.78
CA ALA A 23 -16.46 -21.41 -9.66
C ALA A 23 -17.52 -20.38 -10.08
N ALA A 24 -17.12 -19.32 -10.79
CA ALA A 24 -18.04 -18.28 -11.26
C ALA A 24 -19.21 -18.85 -12.07
N ARG A 25 -18.92 -19.77 -12.97
CA ARG A 25 -19.93 -20.41 -13.81
C ARG A 25 -20.92 -21.28 -13.00
N LEU A 26 -20.41 -22.07 -12.06
CA LEU A 26 -21.22 -22.93 -11.21
C LEU A 26 -22.08 -22.12 -10.24
N LEU A 27 -21.47 -21.11 -9.58
CA LEU A 27 -22.18 -20.24 -8.66
C LEU A 27 -23.26 -19.41 -9.36
N LEU A 28 -23.00 -18.91 -10.57
CA LEU A 28 -24.01 -18.18 -11.35
C LEU A 28 -25.18 -19.07 -11.74
N SER A 29 -24.93 -20.34 -12.10
CA SER A 29 -25.99 -21.33 -12.36
C SER A 29 -26.79 -21.63 -11.09
N ALA A 30 -26.13 -21.82 -9.95
CA ALA A 30 -26.78 -22.04 -8.67
C ALA A 30 -27.65 -20.85 -8.23
N ALA A 31 -27.11 -19.62 -8.36
CA ALA A 31 -27.85 -18.42 -8.02
C ALA A 31 -29.18 -18.29 -8.75
N ARG A 32 -29.18 -18.50 -10.08
CA ARG A 32 -30.39 -18.46 -10.88
C ARG A 32 -31.41 -19.53 -10.48
N ARG A 33 -30.95 -20.70 -10.05
CA ARG A 33 -31.84 -21.76 -9.57
C ARG A 33 -32.41 -21.51 -8.17
N LEU A 34 -31.69 -20.74 -7.37
CA LEU A 34 -32.10 -20.31 -6.04
C LEU A 34 -33.12 -19.17 -6.08
N GLU A 35 -33.14 -18.33 -7.12
CA GLU A 35 -34.04 -17.17 -7.24
C GLU A 35 -35.51 -17.48 -6.91
N PRO A 36 -36.14 -18.55 -7.46
CA PRO A 36 -37.52 -18.90 -7.13
C PRO A 36 -37.67 -19.65 -5.79
N LEU A 37 -36.60 -20.07 -5.14
CA LEU A 37 -36.61 -20.91 -3.94
C LEU A 37 -36.32 -20.13 -2.67
N ASP A 38 -35.24 -19.33 -2.71
CA ASP A 38 -34.73 -18.50 -1.61
C ASP A 38 -34.05 -17.27 -2.18
N ALA A 39 -34.73 -16.15 -2.18
CA ALA A 39 -34.22 -14.90 -2.73
C ALA A 39 -32.98 -14.37 -1.95
N GLY A 40 -32.91 -14.61 -0.65
CA GLY A 40 -31.76 -14.21 0.19
C GLY A 40 -30.50 -14.98 -0.22
N LEU A 41 -30.57 -16.30 -0.21
CA LEU A 41 -29.45 -17.17 -0.60
C LEU A 41 -29.10 -16.99 -2.07
N ALA A 42 -30.05 -16.70 -2.94
CA ALA A 42 -29.78 -16.40 -4.35
C ALA A 42 -28.90 -15.16 -4.49
N ARG A 43 -29.20 -14.07 -3.79
CA ARG A 43 -28.40 -12.84 -3.85
C ARG A 43 -27.00 -13.02 -3.24
N ASP A 44 -26.89 -13.76 -2.15
CA ASP A 44 -25.59 -14.12 -1.58
C ASP A 44 -24.76 -14.92 -2.59
N THR A 45 -25.38 -15.88 -3.27
CA THR A 45 -24.74 -16.69 -4.31
C THR A 45 -24.39 -15.86 -5.56
N HIS A 46 -25.20 -14.87 -5.94
CA HIS A 46 -24.84 -13.91 -7.00
C HIS A 46 -23.59 -13.09 -6.63
N LEU A 47 -23.45 -12.65 -5.36
CA LEU A 47 -22.24 -11.95 -4.90
C LEU A 47 -21.00 -12.86 -4.99
N GLU A 48 -21.13 -14.12 -4.58
CA GLU A 48 -20.04 -15.11 -4.67
C GLU A 48 -19.66 -15.40 -6.13
N ALA A 49 -20.65 -15.52 -7.02
CA ALA A 49 -20.43 -15.71 -8.45
C ALA A 49 -19.72 -14.50 -9.09
N LEU A 50 -20.18 -13.30 -8.76
CA LEU A 50 -19.55 -12.05 -9.22
C LEU A 50 -18.13 -11.93 -8.69
N TRP A 51 -17.93 -12.28 -7.42
CA TRP A 51 -16.61 -12.26 -6.80
C TRP A 51 -15.65 -13.25 -7.47
N ALA A 52 -16.08 -14.47 -7.73
CA ALA A 52 -15.30 -15.45 -8.47
C ALA A 52 -14.97 -14.97 -9.89
N ALA A 53 -15.92 -14.34 -10.59
CA ALA A 53 -15.69 -13.76 -11.91
C ALA A 53 -14.64 -12.62 -11.87
N ILE A 54 -14.68 -11.74 -10.86
CA ILE A 54 -13.69 -10.66 -10.64
C ILE A 54 -12.28 -11.25 -10.42
N TRP A 55 -12.17 -12.34 -9.65
CA TRP A 55 -10.86 -12.98 -9.44
C TRP A 55 -10.34 -13.69 -10.69
N ALA A 56 -11.22 -14.26 -11.51
CA ALA A 56 -10.85 -14.81 -12.81
C ALA A 56 -10.38 -13.71 -13.78
N GLY A 57 -10.99 -12.53 -13.73
CA GLY A 57 -10.64 -11.40 -14.58
C GLY A 57 -10.60 -11.78 -16.06
N ASP A 58 -9.60 -11.30 -16.79
CA ASP A 58 -9.40 -11.58 -18.22
C ASP A 58 -9.04 -13.04 -18.53
N LEU A 59 -8.63 -13.81 -17.53
CA LEU A 59 -8.35 -15.24 -17.67
C LEU A 59 -9.60 -16.11 -17.49
N GLY A 60 -10.74 -15.50 -17.14
CA GLY A 60 -12.04 -16.13 -17.11
C GLY A 60 -12.71 -16.23 -18.47
N SER A 61 -14.02 -16.52 -18.47
CA SER A 61 -14.82 -16.49 -19.68
C SER A 61 -14.88 -15.06 -20.25
N PRO A 62 -14.75 -14.87 -21.57
CA PRO A 62 -14.87 -13.53 -22.17
C PRO A 62 -16.18 -12.84 -21.75
N GLY A 63 -16.07 -11.60 -21.23
CA GLY A 63 -17.22 -10.85 -20.70
C GLY A 63 -17.85 -11.44 -19.43
N GLY A 64 -17.23 -12.46 -18.80
CA GLY A 64 -17.79 -13.16 -17.64
C GLY A 64 -18.07 -12.27 -16.45
N VAL A 65 -17.24 -11.27 -16.18
CA VAL A 65 -17.45 -10.29 -15.11
C VAL A 65 -18.71 -9.46 -15.36
N VAL A 66 -18.86 -8.93 -16.58
CA VAL A 66 -20.02 -8.11 -16.96
C VAL A 66 -21.29 -8.98 -16.96
N ALA A 67 -21.23 -10.20 -17.51
CA ALA A 67 -22.38 -11.12 -17.51
C ALA A 67 -22.82 -11.51 -16.08
N ALA A 68 -21.90 -11.72 -15.16
CA ALA A 68 -22.22 -11.96 -13.75
C ALA A 68 -22.86 -10.72 -13.08
N ALA A 69 -22.36 -9.53 -13.39
CA ALA A 69 -22.91 -8.27 -12.90
C ALA A 69 -24.33 -8.00 -13.46
N GLU A 70 -24.55 -8.23 -14.74
CA GLU A 70 -25.88 -8.10 -15.36
C GLU A 70 -26.88 -9.11 -14.78
N ALA A 71 -26.46 -10.34 -14.55
CA ALA A 71 -27.30 -11.35 -13.91
C ALA A 71 -27.67 -10.95 -12.48
N ALA A 72 -26.71 -10.44 -11.71
CA ALA A 72 -26.97 -9.96 -10.36
C ALA A 72 -27.99 -8.79 -10.32
N ARG A 73 -27.94 -7.89 -11.30
CA ARG A 73 -28.90 -6.79 -11.44
C ARG A 73 -30.29 -7.23 -11.91
N ALA A 74 -30.35 -8.28 -12.69
CA ALA A 74 -31.60 -8.85 -13.16
C ALA A 74 -32.28 -9.74 -12.10
N ALA A 75 -31.56 -10.18 -11.07
CA ALA A 75 -32.06 -11.04 -10.03
C ALA A 75 -33.18 -10.36 -9.21
N PRO A 76 -34.17 -11.10 -8.69
CA PRO A 76 -35.20 -10.58 -7.81
C PRO A 76 -34.59 -9.85 -6.59
N PRO A 77 -35.29 -8.84 -6.05
CA PRO A 77 -34.83 -8.17 -4.81
C PRO A 77 -34.76 -9.18 -3.67
N GLY A 78 -33.83 -8.97 -2.73
CA GLY A 78 -33.73 -9.77 -1.51
C GLY A 78 -34.92 -9.56 -0.59
N PRO A 79 -35.07 -10.41 0.42
CA PRO A 79 -36.18 -10.33 1.38
C PRO A 79 -36.13 -9.05 2.23
N GLU A 80 -34.91 -8.51 2.44
CA GLU A 80 -34.67 -7.27 3.17
C GLU A 80 -33.84 -6.33 2.30
N PRO A 81 -34.47 -5.31 1.68
CA PRO A 81 -33.78 -4.44 0.72
C PRO A 81 -32.63 -3.62 1.33
N THR A 82 -32.50 -3.60 2.66
CA THR A 82 -31.45 -2.87 3.36
C THR A 82 -30.27 -3.71 3.82
N ARG A 83 -30.26 -5.03 3.54
CA ARG A 83 -29.13 -5.90 3.90
C ARG A 83 -27.83 -5.36 3.26
N ALA A 84 -26.74 -5.34 4.02
CA ALA A 84 -25.44 -4.88 3.55
C ALA A 84 -24.97 -5.64 2.30
N VAL A 85 -25.23 -6.96 2.22
CA VAL A 85 -24.90 -7.81 1.08
C VAL A 85 -25.64 -7.41 -0.20
N ASP A 86 -26.91 -7.01 -0.09
CA ASP A 86 -27.72 -6.62 -1.23
C ASP A 86 -27.25 -5.29 -1.82
N VAL A 87 -26.95 -4.32 -0.95
CA VAL A 87 -26.42 -3.01 -1.36
C VAL A 87 -25.03 -3.13 -1.99
N LEU A 88 -24.18 -4.02 -1.45
CA LEU A 88 -22.86 -4.27 -2.00
C LEU A 88 -22.91 -4.93 -3.38
N LEU A 89 -23.77 -5.96 -3.54
CA LEU A 89 -23.98 -6.64 -4.82
C LEU A 89 -24.45 -5.64 -5.89
N GLU A 90 -25.44 -4.83 -5.56
CA GLU A 90 -25.97 -3.79 -6.47
C GLU A 90 -24.90 -2.76 -6.82
N ALA A 91 -24.13 -2.28 -5.81
CA ALA A 91 -23.07 -1.30 -6.02
C ALA A 91 -21.98 -1.81 -6.98
N PHE A 92 -21.51 -3.04 -6.79
CA PHE A 92 -20.52 -3.64 -7.68
C PHE A 92 -21.09 -3.95 -9.07
N ALA A 93 -22.29 -4.49 -9.13
CA ALA A 93 -22.94 -4.78 -10.41
C ALA A 93 -23.16 -3.48 -11.20
N LEU A 94 -23.59 -2.40 -10.55
CA LEU A 94 -23.75 -1.08 -11.17
C LEU A 94 -22.40 -0.49 -11.62
N ARG A 95 -21.35 -0.61 -10.80
CA ARG A 95 -19.99 -0.15 -11.13
C ARG A 95 -19.46 -0.84 -12.40
N LEU A 96 -19.68 -2.13 -12.51
CA LEU A 96 -19.19 -2.95 -13.62
C LEU A 96 -20.01 -2.80 -14.92
N THR A 97 -21.26 -2.38 -14.82
CA THR A 97 -22.16 -2.26 -15.99
C THR A 97 -22.40 -0.83 -16.44
N HIS A 98 -22.39 0.15 -15.53
CA HIS A 98 -22.71 1.57 -15.81
C HIS A 98 -21.60 2.55 -15.41
N GLY A 99 -20.48 2.05 -14.86
CA GLY A 99 -19.32 2.85 -14.52
C GLY A 99 -19.36 3.47 -13.13
N TYR A 100 -18.28 4.18 -12.80
CA TYR A 100 -18.02 4.65 -11.46
C TYR A 100 -19.01 5.72 -10.96
N ALA A 101 -19.29 6.72 -11.79
CA ALA A 101 -20.13 7.84 -11.39
C ALA A 101 -21.55 7.40 -11.01
N ALA A 102 -22.12 6.42 -11.73
CA ALA A 102 -23.41 5.86 -11.41
C ALA A 102 -23.41 5.05 -10.10
N ALA A 103 -22.31 4.35 -9.82
CA ALA A 103 -22.21 3.46 -8.66
C ALA A 103 -21.78 4.17 -7.37
N ALA A 104 -21.14 5.33 -7.45
CA ALA A 104 -20.54 6.00 -6.28
C ALA A 104 -21.51 6.19 -5.10
N PRO A 105 -22.78 6.60 -5.26
CA PRO A 105 -23.72 6.71 -4.14
C PRO A 105 -23.99 5.36 -3.45
N LEU A 106 -24.14 4.28 -4.21
CA LEU A 106 -24.35 2.94 -3.66
C LEU A 106 -23.07 2.37 -3.03
N LEU A 107 -21.90 2.63 -3.60
CA LEU A 107 -20.62 2.27 -3.01
C LEU A 107 -20.46 2.97 -1.64
N THR A 108 -20.78 4.26 -1.53
CA THR A 108 -20.75 4.98 -0.26
C THR A 108 -21.71 4.35 0.75
N ARG A 109 -22.94 4.02 0.33
CA ARG A 109 -23.91 3.38 1.21
C ARG A 109 -23.46 1.97 1.63
N ALA A 110 -22.89 1.19 0.73
CA ALA A 110 -22.34 -0.13 1.05
C ALA A 110 -21.20 -0.04 2.07
N LEU A 111 -20.34 0.99 1.96
CA LEU A 111 -19.27 1.24 2.92
C LEU A 111 -19.83 1.60 4.31
N GLU A 112 -20.78 2.51 4.38
CA GLU A 112 -21.45 2.90 5.65
C GLU A 112 -22.07 1.68 6.35
N LEU A 113 -22.82 0.86 5.62
CA LEU A 113 -23.42 -0.36 6.16
C LEU A 113 -22.35 -1.35 6.63
N SER A 114 -21.27 -1.52 5.87
CA SER A 114 -20.17 -2.42 6.25
C SER A 114 -19.46 -1.98 7.54
N LEU A 115 -19.32 -0.67 7.74
CA LEU A 115 -18.70 -0.11 8.94
C LEU A 115 -19.64 -0.14 10.16
N ALA A 116 -20.95 -0.14 9.93
CA ALA A 116 -21.95 -0.17 11.01
C ALA A 116 -22.23 -1.59 11.55
N LEU A 117 -21.71 -2.65 10.89
CA LEU A 117 -21.93 -4.03 11.33
C LEU A 117 -21.24 -4.30 12.66
N ASP A 118 -22.02 -4.69 13.67
CA ASP A 118 -21.49 -5.12 14.96
C ASP A 118 -20.88 -6.54 14.85
N ALA A 119 -19.78 -6.77 15.58
CA ALA A 119 -19.11 -8.07 15.63
C ALA A 119 -19.94 -9.16 16.31
N THR A 120 -20.96 -8.79 17.10
CA THR A 120 -21.80 -9.68 17.88
C THR A 120 -23.09 -10.08 17.17
N ASP A 121 -23.39 -9.52 16.00
CA ASP A 121 -24.56 -9.83 15.21
C ASP A 121 -24.35 -11.12 14.39
N ASP A 122 -25.30 -12.06 14.46
CA ASP A 122 -25.26 -13.31 13.67
C ASP A 122 -25.22 -13.02 12.14
N GLU A 123 -25.91 -11.98 11.70
CA GLU A 123 -25.87 -11.53 10.30
C GLU A 123 -24.47 -11.00 9.93
N ALA A 124 -23.82 -10.24 10.85
CA ALA A 124 -22.45 -9.77 10.66
C ALA A 124 -21.44 -10.92 10.58
N GLY A 125 -21.64 -12.01 11.32
CA GLY A 125 -20.81 -13.21 11.26
C GLY A 125 -20.88 -13.87 9.89
N LEU A 126 -22.10 -14.10 9.38
CA LEU A 126 -22.34 -14.69 8.05
C LEU A 126 -21.78 -13.77 6.94
N TRP A 127 -22.02 -12.47 7.02
CA TRP A 127 -21.51 -11.46 6.10
C TRP A 127 -19.98 -11.48 6.01
N ARG A 128 -19.27 -11.57 7.15
CA ARG A 128 -17.82 -11.62 7.18
C ARG A 128 -17.27 -12.94 6.66
N TRP A 129 -17.99 -14.01 6.86
CA TRP A 129 -17.64 -15.34 6.33
C TRP A 129 -17.77 -15.41 4.82
N LEU A 130 -18.83 -14.85 4.27
CA LEU A 130 -19.07 -14.75 2.84
C LEU A 130 -18.08 -13.78 2.16
N ALA A 131 -18.17 -13.67 0.84
CA ALA A 131 -17.38 -12.74 0.04
C ALA A 131 -17.47 -11.28 0.52
N GLY A 132 -18.54 -10.93 1.26
CA GLY A 132 -18.86 -9.59 1.74
C GLY A 132 -17.77 -8.90 2.54
N GLY A 133 -17.12 -9.60 3.47
CA GLY A 133 -16.08 -9.01 4.28
C GLY A 133 -14.86 -8.53 3.46
N ARG A 134 -14.46 -9.30 2.46
CA ARG A 134 -13.37 -8.92 1.53
C ARG A 134 -13.82 -7.84 0.56
N ALA A 135 -15.04 -7.93 0.10
CA ALA A 135 -15.63 -7.00 -0.84
C ALA A 135 -15.79 -5.60 -0.24
N SER A 136 -16.11 -5.47 1.06
CA SER A 136 -16.20 -4.16 1.73
C SER A 136 -14.86 -3.42 1.80
N ALA A 137 -13.74 -4.13 2.01
CA ALA A 137 -12.42 -3.50 1.92
C ALA A 137 -12.10 -2.98 0.49
N ILE A 138 -12.60 -3.68 -0.54
CA ILE A 138 -12.48 -3.20 -1.93
C ILE A 138 -13.38 -1.99 -2.20
N VAL A 139 -14.56 -1.90 -1.58
CA VAL A 139 -15.39 -0.68 -1.66
C VAL A 139 -14.63 0.53 -1.12
N ALA A 140 -13.97 0.37 0.03
CA ALA A 140 -13.16 1.45 0.59
C ALA A 140 -12.02 1.87 -0.35
N LEU A 141 -11.35 0.91 -1.01
CA LEU A 141 -10.35 1.20 -2.04
C LEU A 141 -10.97 1.87 -3.28
N GLU A 142 -12.12 1.40 -3.75
CA GLU A 142 -12.80 2.01 -4.90
C GLU A 142 -13.17 3.47 -4.62
N LEU A 143 -13.56 3.78 -3.36
CA LEU A 143 -13.85 5.12 -2.89
C LEU A 143 -12.61 5.93 -2.46
N TRP A 144 -11.41 5.34 -2.52
CA TRP A 144 -10.17 5.98 -2.06
C TRP A 144 -10.23 6.40 -0.58
N ASP A 145 -10.86 5.60 0.26
CA ASP A 145 -10.96 5.81 1.70
C ASP A 145 -9.93 4.93 2.44
N ALA A 146 -8.79 5.53 2.77
CA ALA A 146 -7.67 4.86 3.40
C ALA A 146 -7.96 4.42 4.85
N GLU A 147 -8.77 5.18 5.58
CA GLU A 147 -9.11 4.89 6.97
C GLU A 147 -10.07 3.70 7.05
N SER A 148 -11.14 3.74 6.27
CA SER A 148 -12.10 2.64 6.19
C SER A 148 -11.47 1.36 5.64
N TRP A 149 -10.60 1.48 4.62
CA TRP A 149 -9.85 0.33 4.12
C TRP A 149 -9.04 -0.36 5.20
N HIS A 150 -8.24 0.39 5.97
CA HIS A 150 -7.44 -0.17 7.06
C HIS A 150 -8.32 -0.79 8.15
N ALA A 151 -9.39 -0.11 8.57
CA ALA A 151 -10.30 -0.58 9.62
C ALA A 151 -10.98 -1.90 9.22
N LEU A 152 -11.53 -1.97 8.00
CA LEU A 152 -12.20 -3.17 7.48
C LEU A 152 -11.22 -4.34 7.32
N ALA A 153 -10.01 -4.09 6.82
CA ALA A 153 -8.98 -5.12 6.70
C ALA A 153 -8.56 -5.68 8.07
N ALA A 154 -8.43 -4.82 9.09
CA ALA A 154 -8.09 -5.24 10.45
C ALA A 154 -9.21 -6.08 11.10
N VAL A 155 -10.47 -5.64 10.97
CA VAL A 155 -11.65 -6.38 11.47
C VAL A 155 -11.74 -7.75 10.78
N GLN A 156 -11.52 -7.82 9.48
CA GLN A 156 -11.56 -9.07 8.72
C GLN A 156 -10.45 -10.04 9.17
N ALA A 157 -9.23 -9.55 9.38
CA ALA A 157 -8.12 -10.39 9.85
C ALA A 157 -8.39 -10.92 11.27
N GLN A 158 -8.94 -10.08 12.16
CA GLN A 158 -9.29 -10.49 13.52
C GLN A 158 -10.40 -11.53 13.50
N PHE A 159 -11.48 -11.31 12.76
CA PHE A 159 -12.58 -12.27 12.62
C PHE A 159 -12.11 -13.63 12.11
N ALA A 160 -11.24 -13.64 11.08
CA ALA A 160 -10.71 -14.88 10.54
C ALA A 160 -9.82 -15.64 11.54
N ARG A 161 -9.08 -14.92 12.40
CA ARG A 161 -8.32 -15.54 13.51
C ARG A 161 -9.24 -16.13 14.57
N ASP A 162 -10.23 -15.39 15.01
CA ASP A 162 -11.14 -15.80 16.08
C ASP A 162 -11.99 -17.03 15.69
N THR A 163 -12.32 -17.15 14.40
CA THR A 163 -13.07 -18.28 13.85
C THR A 163 -12.22 -19.44 13.37
N GLY A 164 -10.88 -19.29 13.36
CA GLY A 164 -9.96 -20.30 12.80
C GLY A 164 -10.06 -20.49 11.30
N ALA A 165 -10.60 -19.50 10.57
CA ALA A 165 -10.83 -19.56 9.13
C ALA A 165 -9.54 -19.30 8.34
N LEU A 166 -8.58 -20.22 8.35
CA LEU A 166 -7.21 -20.02 7.87
C LEU A 166 -7.13 -19.55 6.41
N VAL A 167 -7.92 -20.10 5.51
CA VAL A 167 -7.95 -19.66 4.10
C VAL A 167 -8.42 -18.19 3.98
N HIS A 168 -9.44 -17.81 4.76
CA HIS A 168 -9.91 -16.42 4.78
C HIS A 168 -8.87 -15.51 5.43
N LEU A 169 -8.17 -16.00 6.45
CA LEU A 169 -7.10 -15.27 7.12
C LEU A 169 -5.97 -14.92 6.13
N GLN A 170 -5.55 -15.82 5.26
CA GLN A 170 -4.53 -15.54 4.24
C GLN A 170 -4.91 -14.31 3.39
N TYR A 171 -6.15 -14.24 2.89
CA TYR A 171 -6.62 -13.07 2.14
C TYR A 171 -6.68 -11.81 2.99
N ALA A 172 -7.21 -11.91 4.21
CA ALA A 172 -7.33 -10.77 5.12
C ALA A 172 -5.96 -10.21 5.53
N LEU A 173 -4.97 -11.08 5.76
CA LEU A 173 -3.58 -10.70 6.03
C LEU A 173 -2.97 -9.91 4.89
N ASN A 174 -3.23 -10.32 3.65
CA ASN A 174 -2.72 -9.61 2.48
C ASN A 174 -3.38 -8.22 2.32
N PHE A 175 -4.70 -8.07 2.54
CA PHE A 175 -5.36 -6.76 2.55
C PHE A 175 -4.80 -5.85 3.64
N LEU A 176 -4.61 -6.38 4.84
CA LEU A 176 -4.07 -5.63 5.98
C LEU A 176 -2.58 -5.28 5.76
N ALA A 177 -1.79 -6.19 5.20
CA ALA A 177 -0.39 -5.93 4.86
C ALA A 177 -0.25 -4.79 3.85
N MET A 178 -1.11 -4.74 2.82
CA MET A 178 -1.13 -3.64 1.86
C MET A 178 -1.49 -2.30 2.54
N ALA A 179 -2.45 -2.30 3.47
CA ALA A 179 -2.81 -1.08 4.21
C ALA A 179 -1.64 -0.57 5.06
N HIS A 180 -0.93 -1.45 5.77
CA HIS A 180 0.29 -1.09 6.51
C HIS A 180 1.43 -0.65 5.60
N LEU A 181 1.62 -1.29 4.45
CA LEU A 181 2.62 -0.87 3.47
C LEU A 181 2.38 0.59 3.04
N PHE A 182 1.15 0.95 2.68
CA PHE A 182 0.82 2.33 2.28
C PHE A 182 0.93 3.34 3.43
N ALA A 183 0.72 2.88 4.67
CA ALA A 183 0.98 3.68 5.88
C ALA A 183 2.48 3.87 6.17
N GLY A 184 3.36 3.11 5.51
CA GLY A 184 4.81 3.14 5.72
C GLY A 184 5.30 2.16 6.79
N ASP A 185 4.43 1.28 7.30
CA ASP A 185 4.74 0.29 8.33
C ASP A 185 5.23 -1.03 7.72
N LEU A 186 6.32 -0.98 6.94
CA LEU A 186 6.79 -2.13 6.17
C LEU A 186 7.16 -3.34 7.06
N THR A 187 7.61 -3.09 8.29
CA THR A 187 7.90 -4.16 9.26
C THR A 187 6.64 -4.94 9.65
N ILE A 188 5.51 -4.25 9.80
CA ILE A 188 4.22 -4.91 10.09
C ILE A 188 3.74 -5.64 8.84
N ALA A 189 3.82 -5.01 7.67
CA ALA A 189 3.46 -5.65 6.41
C ALA A 189 4.26 -6.95 6.18
N ALA A 190 5.58 -6.95 6.44
CA ALA A 190 6.42 -8.13 6.34
C ALA A 190 5.96 -9.26 7.27
N ARG A 191 5.66 -8.96 8.54
CA ARG A 191 5.14 -9.97 9.49
C ARG A 191 3.83 -10.59 9.03
N LEU A 192 2.94 -9.80 8.46
CA LEU A 192 1.65 -10.29 7.95
C LEU A 192 1.83 -11.18 6.70
N THR A 193 2.78 -10.86 5.83
CA THR A 193 3.11 -11.72 4.68
C THR A 193 3.83 -13.01 5.10
N ASP A 194 4.64 -12.97 6.17
CA ASP A 194 5.24 -14.18 6.76
C ASP A 194 4.17 -15.08 7.39
N GLU A 195 3.18 -14.51 8.08
CA GLU A 195 2.05 -15.26 8.64
C GLU A 195 1.24 -15.95 7.52
N ASP A 196 0.97 -15.28 6.39
CA ASP A 196 0.34 -15.89 5.21
C ASP A 196 1.14 -17.11 4.71
N ARG A 197 2.46 -16.99 4.60
CA ARG A 197 3.34 -18.08 4.19
C ARG A 197 3.32 -19.27 5.17
N LEU A 198 3.33 -18.99 6.48
CA LEU A 198 3.26 -20.04 7.51
C LEU A 198 1.91 -20.78 7.47
N ILE A 199 0.81 -20.09 7.23
CA ILE A 199 -0.50 -20.71 7.04
C ILE A 199 -0.50 -21.58 5.78
N ALA A 200 0.10 -21.10 4.69
CA ALA A 200 0.25 -21.86 3.45
C ALA A 200 1.00 -23.18 3.69
N GLU A 201 2.13 -23.12 4.40
CA GLU A 201 2.93 -24.31 4.77
C GLU A 201 2.14 -25.29 5.65
N ALA A 202 1.38 -24.78 6.63
CA ALA A 202 0.61 -25.61 7.56
C ALA A 202 -0.61 -26.26 6.92
N THR A 203 -1.26 -25.60 5.94
CA THR A 203 -2.50 -26.07 5.32
C THR A 203 -2.28 -26.79 4.00
N GLY A 204 -1.10 -26.66 3.38
CA GLY A 204 -0.83 -27.13 2.03
C GLY A 204 -1.45 -26.28 0.92
N ASN A 205 -2.11 -25.17 1.25
CA ASN A 205 -2.61 -24.21 0.29
C ASN A 205 -1.48 -23.25 -0.16
N PRO A 206 -1.48 -22.74 -1.40
CA PRO A 206 -0.51 -21.73 -1.79
C PRO A 206 -0.71 -20.41 -1.00
N PRO A 207 0.36 -19.65 -0.74
CA PRO A 207 0.22 -18.30 -0.18
C PRO A 207 -0.52 -17.39 -1.16
N VAL A 208 -1.27 -16.43 -0.63
CA VAL A 208 -1.99 -15.45 -1.47
C VAL A 208 -1.01 -14.49 -2.16
N GLY A 209 0.01 -14.03 -1.48
CA GLY A 209 1.29 -13.53 -2.01
C GLY A 209 1.30 -12.15 -2.68
N TYR A 210 0.17 -11.49 -2.97
CA TYR A 210 0.23 -10.19 -3.68
C TYR A 210 0.83 -9.06 -2.83
N ALA A 211 0.62 -9.10 -1.52
CA ALA A 211 1.24 -8.13 -0.62
C ALA A 211 2.75 -8.34 -0.51
N ALA A 212 3.22 -9.59 -0.57
CA ALA A 212 4.66 -9.90 -0.59
C ALA A 212 5.34 -9.36 -1.86
N MET A 213 4.71 -9.52 -3.04
CA MET A 213 5.22 -8.92 -4.28
C MET A 213 5.32 -7.40 -4.18
N ALA A 214 4.25 -6.75 -3.68
CA ALA A 214 4.23 -5.31 -3.51
C ALA A 214 5.31 -4.85 -2.52
N LEU A 215 5.46 -5.54 -1.39
CA LEU A 215 6.46 -5.21 -0.37
C LEU A 215 7.88 -5.25 -0.93
N MET A 216 8.26 -6.33 -1.62
CA MET A 216 9.59 -6.47 -2.24
C MET A 216 9.82 -5.41 -3.33
N ALA A 217 8.79 -5.09 -4.12
CA ALA A 217 8.85 -4.05 -5.14
C ALA A 217 9.09 -2.66 -4.52
N TRP A 218 8.37 -2.31 -3.46
CA TRP A 218 8.56 -1.06 -2.73
C TRP A 218 9.93 -0.99 -2.03
N GLN A 219 10.43 -2.10 -1.51
CA GLN A 219 11.79 -2.19 -0.96
C GLN A 219 12.87 -2.05 -2.02
N GLY A 220 12.55 -2.19 -3.31
CA GLY A 220 13.52 -2.06 -4.40
C GLY A 220 14.45 -3.27 -4.55
N GLN A 221 14.06 -4.43 -4.02
CA GLN A 221 14.81 -5.69 -4.08
C GLN A 221 14.65 -6.32 -5.47
N GLU A 222 15.32 -5.77 -6.49
CA GLU A 222 15.08 -6.05 -7.90
C GLU A 222 15.07 -7.55 -8.24
N ALA A 223 16.10 -8.29 -7.86
CA ALA A 223 16.22 -9.69 -8.23
C ALA A 223 15.10 -10.56 -7.61
N GLN A 224 14.89 -10.43 -6.30
CA GLN A 224 13.88 -11.18 -5.56
C GLN A 224 12.46 -10.78 -5.97
N ALA A 225 12.20 -9.47 -6.14
CA ALA A 225 10.91 -8.98 -6.58
C ALA A 225 10.56 -9.50 -7.98
N SER A 226 11.50 -9.43 -8.94
CA SER A 226 11.29 -9.92 -10.31
C SER A 226 11.04 -11.42 -10.34
N GLU A 227 11.81 -12.21 -9.60
CA GLU A 227 11.62 -13.66 -9.51
C GLU A 227 10.23 -14.01 -8.94
N LEU A 228 9.84 -13.38 -7.83
CA LEU A 228 8.53 -13.60 -7.20
C LEU A 228 7.38 -13.17 -8.11
N ILE A 229 7.48 -12.01 -8.75
CA ILE A 229 6.48 -11.48 -9.68
C ILE A 229 6.27 -12.45 -10.86
N GLU A 230 7.36 -12.92 -11.48
CA GLU A 230 7.29 -13.85 -12.59
C GLU A 230 6.72 -15.22 -12.17
N ALA A 231 7.16 -15.76 -11.03
CA ALA A 231 6.66 -17.02 -10.51
C ALA A 231 5.17 -16.94 -10.20
N THR A 232 4.74 -15.88 -9.52
CA THR A 232 3.34 -15.65 -9.18
C THR A 232 2.47 -15.44 -10.43
N SER A 233 2.94 -14.66 -11.41
CA SER A 233 2.23 -14.44 -12.66
C SER A 233 2.02 -15.75 -13.45
N ARG A 234 3.05 -16.61 -13.52
CA ARG A 234 2.93 -17.94 -14.16
C ARG A 234 1.93 -18.83 -13.43
N ALA A 235 1.99 -18.91 -12.11
CA ALA A 235 1.06 -19.69 -11.29
C ALA A 235 -0.38 -19.18 -11.42
N ALA A 236 -0.57 -17.87 -11.39
CA ALA A 236 -1.86 -17.22 -11.55
C ALA A 236 -2.48 -17.50 -12.93
N THR A 237 -1.67 -17.46 -13.99
CA THR A 237 -2.11 -17.79 -15.34
C THR A 237 -2.55 -19.27 -15.45
N ALA A 238 -1.77 -20.18 -14.87
CA ALA A 238 -2.10 -21.61 -14.85
C ALA A 238 -3.39 -21.92 -14.06
N SER A 239 -3.70 -21.12 -13.02
CA SER A 239 -4.90 -21.28 -12.17
C SER A 239 -6.06 -20.38 -12.58
N SER A 240 -5.96 -19.66 -13.69
CA SER A 240 -6.96 -18.69 -14.18
C SER A 240 -7.34 -17.62 -13.15
N VAL A 241 -6.35 -17.10 -12.40
CA VAL A 241 -6.51 -16.02 -11.42
C VAL A 241 -6.02 -14.70 -12.01
N GLY A 242 -6.78 -14.11 -12.94
CA GLY A 242 -6.40 -12.93 -13.71
C GLY A 242 -6.08 -11.72 -12.84
N ARG A 243 -6.84 -11.52 -11.76
CA ARG A 243 -6.59 -10.44 -10.80
C ARG A 243 -5.17 -10.50 -10.20
N MET A 244 -4.61 -11.68 -9.99
CA MET A 244 -3.25 -11.83 -9.51
C MET A 244 -2.20 -11.37 -10.54
N VAL A 245 -2.49 -11.55 -11.84
CA VAL A 245 -1.66 -11.02 -12.92
C VAL A 245 -1.64 -9.49 -12.90
N SER A 246 -2.79 -8.86 -12.60
CA SER A 246 -2.86 -7.40 -12.43
C SER A 246 -2.05 -6.91 -11.22
N TYR A 247 -2.04 -7.65 -10.12
CA TYR A 247 -1.15 -7.33 -8.98
C TYR A 247 0.34 -7.50 -9.35
N ALA A 248 0.69 -8.50 -10.14
CA ALA A 248 2.06 -8.68 -10.64
C ALA A 248 2.49 -7.53 -11.56
N ASP A 249 1.61 -7.07 -12.44
CA ASP A 249 1.82 -5.89 -13.28
C ASP A 249 1.99 -4.61 -12.43
N TYR A 250 1.15 -4.43 -11.39
CA TYR A 250 1.31 -3.33 -10.44
C TYR A 250 2.66 -3.38 -9.72
N ALA A 251 3.04 -4.53 -9.15
CA ALA A 251 4.31 -4.67 -8.44
C ALA A 251 5.51 -4.39 -9.35
N SER A 252 5.46 -4.86 -10.60
CA SER A 252 6.48 -4.53 -11.62
C SER A 252 6.59 -3.02 -11.86
N SER A 253 5.45 -2.33 -11.97
CA SER A 253 5.43 -0.89 -12.21
C SER A 253 6.02 -0.09 -11.04
N VAL A 254 5.72 -0.48 -9.80
CA VAL A 254 6.31 0.09 -8.59
C VAL A 254 7.81 -0.10 -8.56
N LEU A 255 8.27 -1.34 -8.76
CA LEU A 255 9.69 -1.68 -8.77
C LEU A 255 10.48 -0.80 -9.74
N TYR A 256 10.05 -0.77 -10.98
CA TYR A 256 10.77 -0.03 -12.03
C TYR A 256 10.66 1.48 -11.88
N ASN A 257 9.54 2.03 -11.39
CA ASN A 257 9.45 3.44 -11.03
C ASN A 257 10.40 3.81 -9.89
N GLY A 258 10.50 2.96 -8.87
CA GLY A 258 11.44 3.12 -7.76
C GLY A 258 12.90 3.14 -8.21
N LEU A 259 13.26 2.23 -9.12
CA LEU A 259 14.59 2.15 -9.71
C LEU A 259 14.87 3.26 -10.73
N GLY A 260 13.85 4.05 -11.13
CA GLY A 260 13.96 5.10 -12.15
C GLY A 260 13.99 4.58 -13.58
N ARG A 261 13.55 3.34 -13.81
CA ARG A 261 13.43 2.69 -15.13
C ARG A 261 12.02 2.83 -15.68
N HIS A 262 11.63 4.05 -15.97
CA HIS A 262 10.24 4.39 -16.30
C HIS A 262 9.72 3.72 -17.58
N ASP A 263 10.59 3.49 -18.56
CA ASP A 263 10.23 2.73 -19.77
C ASP A 263 9.79 1.30 -19.45
N ALA A 264 10.45 0.65 -18.49
CA ALA A 264 10.09 -0.67 -18.03
C ALA A 264 8.81 -0.66 -17.16
N ALA A 265 8.55 0.44 -16.44
CA ALA A 265 7.36 0.58 -15.59
C ALA A 265 6.07 0.83 -16.38
N ARG A 266 6.15 1.55 -17.52
CA ARG A 266 4.98 2.06 -18.26
C ARG A 266 4.04 0.95 -18.74
N ASN A 267 4.57 -0.07 -19.39
CA ASN A 267 3.74 -1.12 -19.97
C ASN A 267 3.02 -1.98 -18.91
N PRO A 268 3.67 -2.44 -17.82
CA PRO A 268 2.97 -3.10 -16.73
C PRO A 268 1.89 -2.20 -16.09
N ALA A 269 2.21 -0.92 -15.86
CA ALA A 269 1.23 0.02 -15.30
C ALA A 269 0.01 0.19 -16.22
N TRP A 270 0.22 0.25 -17.54
CA TRP A 270 -0.86 0.33 -18.50
C TRP A 270 -1.73 -0.92 -18.49
N ARG A 271 -1.13 -2.13 -18.56
CA ARG A 271 -1.90 -3.38 -18.52
C ARG A 271 -2.75 -3.52 -17.25
N ALA A 272 -2.23 -3.12 -16.11
CA ALA A 272 -2.99 -3.12 -14.86
C ALA A 272 -4.11 -2.07 -14.86
N PHE A 273 -3.88 -0.90 -15.49
CA PHE A 273 -4.84 0.19 -15.58
C PHE A 273 -6.00 -0.13 -16.55
N GLU A 274 -5.70 -0.64 -17.74
CA GLU A 274 -6.73 -0.85 -18.78
C GLU A 274 -7.78 -1.90 -18.40
N ARG A 275 -7.45 -2.80 -17.47
CA ARG A 275 -8.40 -3.77 -16.92
C ARG A 275 -9.47 -3.16 -16.01
N ASP A 276 -9.27 -1.93 -15.55
CA ASP A 276 -10.17 -1.16 -14.66
C ASP A 276 -10.80 -2.00 -13.53
N GLU A 277 -9.98 -2.86 -12.91
CA GLU A 277 -10.42 -3.76 -11.86
C GLU A 277 -10.83 -3.02 -10.58
N LEU A 278 -11.86 -3.53 -9.91
CA LEU A 278 -12.39 -2.96 -8.67
C LEU A 278 -11.29 -2.82 -7.60
N GLY A 279 -11.14 -1.61 -7.07
CA GLY A 279 -10.19 -1.27 -6.01
C GLY A 279 -8.71 -1.21 -6.43
N HIS A 280 -8.37 -1.42 -7.72
CA HIS A 280 -6.98 -1.33 -8.20
C HIS A 280 -6.53 0.09 -8.54
N GLY A 281 -7.46 0.99 -8.85
CA GLY A 281 -7.14 2.36 -9.24
C GLY A 281 -6.17 3.08 -8.32
N PRO A 282 -6.34 3.04 -6.98
CA PRO A 282 -5.44 3.67 -6.02
C PRO A 282 -3.99 3.19 -6.08
N TYR A 283 -3.79 1.95 -6.50
CA TYR A 283 -2.45 1.37 -6.66
C TYR A 283 -1.82 1.76 -8.00
N VAL A 284 -2.58 1.61 -9.07
CA VAL A 284 -2.07 1.60 -10.44
C VAL A 284 -1.92 2.99 -11.04
N VAL A 285 -2.91 3.88 -10.82
CA VAL A 285 -2.96 5.20 -11.46
C VAL A 285 -1.76 6.08 -11.10
N PRO A 286 -1.27 6.12 -9.85
CA PRO A 286 -0.05 6.84 -9.52
C PRO A 286 1.19 6.34 -10.27
N GLU A 287 1.28 5.03 -10.49
CA GLU A 287 2.41 4.40 -11.19
C GLU A 287 2.37 4.72 -12.68
N LEU A 288 1.19 4.59 -13.28
CA LEU A 288 0.98 4.88 -14.68
C LEU A 288 1.29 6.33 -15.02
N ALA A 289 0.71 7.27 -14.25
CA ALA A 289 0.89 8.69 -14.48
C ALA A 289 2.36 9.12 -14.39
N GLU A 290 3.10 8.58 -13.42
CA GLU A 290 4.52 8.87 -13.28
C GLU A 290 5.35 8.27 -14.43
N ALA A 291 5.16 6.99 -14.74
CA ALA A 291 5.89 6.33 -15.81
C ALA A 291 5.61 6.98 -17.17
N ALA A 292 4.35 7.27 -17.48
CA ALA A 292 3.94 7.94 -18.71
C ALA A 292 4.57 9.34 -18.84
N TYR A 293 4.51 10.15 -17.78
CA TYR A 293 5.14 11.48 -17.78
C TYR A 293 6.65 11.39 -18.03
N ARG A 294 7.34 10.45 -17.38
CA ARG A 294 8.80 10.28 -17.50
C ARG A 294 9.25 9.79 -18.88
N THR A 295 8.39 9.07 -19.57
CA THR A 295 8.64 8.58 -20.94
C THR A 295 8.12 9.53 -22.03
N GLY A 296 7.57 10.70 -21.64
CA GLY A 296 7.07 11.73 -22.57
C GLY A 296 5.68 11.42 -23.15
N ASP A 297 4.97 10.42 -22.63
CA ASP A 297 3.64 10.04 -23.09
C ASP A 297 2.55 10.89 -22.37
N VAL A 298 2.44 12.15 -22.79
CA VAL A 298 1.52 13.14 -22.21
C VAL A 298 0.06 12.69 -22.36
N GLU A 299 -0.27 12.04 -23.47
CA GLU A 299 -1.63 11.57 -23.74
C GLU A 299 -2.07 10.54 -22.69
N LEU A 300 -1.17 9.63 -22.33
CA LEU A 300 -1.45 8.62 -21.32
C LEU A 300 -1.59 9.23 -19.91
N VAL A 301 -0.81 10.28 -19.58
CA VAL A 301 -1.02 11.05 -18.34
C VAL A 301 -2.39 11.71 -18.32
N MET A 302 -2.85 12.24 -19.46
CA MET A 302 -4.20 12.84 -19.58
C MET A 302 -5.31 11.78 -19.44
N VAL A 303 -5.10 10.55 -19.92
CA VAL A 303 -6.03 9.43 -19.68
C VAL A 303 -6.15 9.16 -18.17
N ALA A 304 -5.04 9.03 -17.48
CA ALA A 304 -5.03 8.84 -16.02
C ALA A 304 -5.71 10.01 -15.28
N LEU A 305 -5.47 11.25 -15.71
CA LEU A 305 -6.09 12.42 -15.10
C LEU A 305 -7.62 12.49 -15.34
N ARG A 306 -8.10 12.13 -16.53
CA ARG A 306 -9.55 12.04 -16.81
C ARG A 306 -10.23 11.01 -15.93
N TRP A 307 -9.61 9.82 -15.82
CA TRP A 307 -10.08 8.73 -14.95
C TRP A 307 -10.16 9.17 -13.48
N LEU A 308 -9.10 9.82 -12.95
CA LEU A 308 -9.11 10.41 -11.61
C LEU A 308 -10.17 11.49 -11.43
N SER A 309 -10.36 12.35 -12.44
CA SER A 309 -11.28 13.47 -12.36
C SER A 309 -12.74 13.04 -12.29
N GLU A 310 -13.09 11.93 -12.91
CA GLU A 310 -14.41 11.31 -12.76
C GLU A 310 -14.64 10.89 -11.31
N ARG A 311 -13.67 10.20 -10.73
CA ARG A 311 -13.75 9.65 -9.36
C ARG A 311 -13.74 10.72 -8.29
N THR A 312 -12.84 11.69 -8.39
CA THR A 312 -12.76 12.81 -7.44
C THR A 312 -13.96 13.74 -7.49
N ARG A 313 -14.68 13.79 -8.63
CA ARG A 313 -15.94 14.54 -8.72
C ARG A 313 -17.08 13.82 -8.01
N ALA A 314 -17.11 12.48 -8.07
CA ALA A 314 -18.15 11.68 -7.44
C ALA A 314 -17.88 11.39 -5.95
N ALA A 315 -16.60 11.19 -5.57
CA ALA A 315 -16.17 10.89 -4.20
C ALA A 315 -14.85 11.64 -3.89
N PRO A 316 -14.90 12.90 -3.41
CA PRO A 316 -13.73 13.75 -3.19
C PRO A 316 -13.03 13.43 -1.85
N THR A 317 -12.21 12.39 -1.79
CA THR A 317 -11.40 12.08 -0.62
C THR A 317 -10.05 12.80 -0.67
N GLU A 318 -9.41 13.01 0.50
CA GLU A 318 -8.07 13.62 0.59
C GLU A 318 -7.02 12.79 -0.17
N TRP A 319 -7.15 11.46 -0.20
CA TRP A 319 -6.30 10.59 -0.97
C TRP A 319 -6.45 10.83 -2.48
N ALA A 320 -7.65 10.67 -3.00
CA ALA A 320 -7.93 10.82 -4.44
C ALA A 320 -7.56 12.22 -4.94
N LEU A 321 -7.96 13.27 -4.22
CA LEU A 321 -7.63 14.65 -4.53
C LEU A 321 -6.13 14.94 -4.46
N GLY A 322 -5.42 14.35 -3.50
CA GLY A 322 -3.97 14.46 -3.37
C GLY A 322 -3.22 13.84 -4.53
N ILE A 323 -3.65 12.66 -5.00
CA ILE A 323 -3.08 12.02 -6.20
C ILE A 323 -3.45 12.79 -7.46
N GLN A 324 -4.70 13.26 -7.58
CA GLN A 324 -5.12 14.10 -8.72
C GLN A 324 -4.28 15.37 -8.82
N ALA A 325 -4.06 16.08 -7.71
CA ALA A 325 -3.19 17.24 -7.67
C ALA A 325 -1.77 16.91 -8.14
N ARG A 326 -1.22 15.76 -7.71
CA ARG A 326 0.10 15.29 -8.15
C ARG A 326 0.15 15.05 -9.66
N VAL A 327 -0.88 14.43 -10.24
CA VAL A 327 -0.95 14.18 -11.69
C VAL A 327 -1.13 15.50 -12.46
N ARG A 328 -1.93 16.44 -11.95
CA ARG A 328 -2.03 17.79 -12.53
C ARG A 328 -0.69 18.52 -12.53
N ALA A 329 0.08 18.40 -11.44
CA ALA A 329 1.41 19.01 -11.33
C ALA A 329 2.35 18.52 -12.44
N LEU A 330 2.27 17.25 -12.83
CA LEU A 330 3.08 16.68 -13.92
C LEU A 330 2.75 17.32 -15.28
N LEU A 331 1.49 17.74 -15.49
CA LEU A 331 1.02 18.33 -16.73
C LEU A 331 1.06 19.87 -16.74
N SER A 332 1.47 20.49 -15.65
CA SER A 332 1.47 21.95 -15.48
C SER A 332 2.92 22.49 -15.46
N GLU A 333 3.05 23.79 -15.69
CA GLU A 333 4.32 24.51 -15.66
C GLU A 333 4.27 25.68 -14.68
N GLY A 334 5.44 26.16 -14.25
CA GLY A 334 5.59 27.36 -13.44
C GLY A 334 4.80 27.33 -12.13
N GLU A 335 4.11 28.42 -11.81
CA GLU A 335 3.39 28.57 -10.53
C GLU A 335 2.22 27.57 -10.39
N ALA A 336 1.54 27.23 -11.48
CA ALA A 336 0.45 26.25 -11.45
C ALA A 336 0.94 24.87 -11.05
N ALA A 337 2.09 24.42 -11.57
CA ALA A 337 2.70 23.16 -11.17
C ALA A 337 3.05 23.18 -9.68
N GLU A 338 3.62 24.27 -9.18
CA GLU A 338 3.98 24.41 -7.78
C GLU A 338 2.76 24.36 -6.86
N GLN A 339 1.68 25.05 -7.21
CA GLN A 339 0.43 25.02 -6.45
C GLN A 339 -0.11 23.59 -6.35
N HIS A 340 -0.11 22.84 -7.45
CA HIS A 340 -0.56 21.47 -7.46
C HIS A 340 0.33 20.52 -6.65
N TYR A 341 1.66 20.68 -6.66
CA TYR A 341 2.55 19.90 -5.78
C TYR A 341 2.28 20.20 -4.31
N ARG A 342 2.13 21.48 -3.95
CA ARG A 342 1.81 21.88 -2.56
C ARG A 342 0.43 21.36 -2.13
N GLU A 343 -0.57 21.42 -3.01
CA GLU A 343 -1.89 20.85 -2.75
C GLU A 343 -1.78 19.33 -2.51
N SER A 344 -1.08 18.60 -3.36
CA SER A 344 -0.86 17.16 -3.19
C SER A 344 -0.26 16.82 -1.83
N ILE A 345 0.80 17.53 -1.42
CA ILE A 345 1.46 17.33 -0.12
C ILE A 345 0.50 17.66 1.02
N ALA A 346 -0.23 18.78 0.95
CA ALA A 346 -1.16 19.18 2.00
C ALA A 346 -2.29 18.16 2.21
N ARG A 347 -2.86 17.64 1.11
CA ARG A 347 -3.94 16.63 1.16
C ARG A 347 -3.44 15.30 1.65
N LEU A 348 -2.37 14.76 1.07
CA LEU A 348 -1.78 13.48 1.49
C LEU A 348 -1.25 13.53 2.91
N GLY A 349 -0.79 14.69 3.39
CA GLY A 349 -0.38 14.92 4.76
C GLY A 349 -1.49 14.77 5.80
N ARG A 350 -2.77 14.82 5.39
CA ARG A 350 -3.94 14.58 6.24
C ARG A 350 -4.38 13.11 6.27
N THR A 351 -3.69 12.25 5.54
CA THR A 351 -3.98 10.82 5.47
C THR A 351 -2.89 10.00 6.14
N ARG A 352 -3.17 8.73 6.39
CA ARG A 352 -2.15 7.78 6.86
C ARG A 352 -1.17 7.31 5.76
N LEU A 353 -1.34 7.73 4.52
CA LEU A 353 -0.63 7.22 3.34
C LEU A 353 0.78 7.82 3.20
N ARG A 354 1.65 7.50 4.16
CA ARG A 354 3.01 8.05 4.26
C ARG A 354 3.85 7.80 3.00
N VAL A 355 3.66 6.65 2.35
CA VAL A 355 4.35 6.30 1.11
C VAL A 355 3.98 7.27 -0.02
N GLN A 356 2.70 7.59 -0.17
CA GLN A 356 2.24 8.53 -1.21
C GLN A 356 2.66 9.97 -0.92
N LEU A 357 2.69 10.36 0.36
CA LEU A 357 3.21 11.66 0.79
C LEU A 357 4.71 11.80 0.48
N ALA A 358 5.51 10.80 0.81
CA ALA A 358 6.94 10.78 0.51
C ALA A 358 7.22 10.90 -1.01
N ARG A 359 6.43 10.21 -1.83
CA ARG A 359 6.50 10.34 -3.31
C ARG A 359 6.09 11.72 -3.79
N ALA A 360 5.11 12.38 -3.17
CA ALA A 360 4.74 13.75 -3.53
C ALA A 360 5.91 14.72 -3.26
N HIS A 361 6.59 14.59 -2.13
CA HIS A 361 7.82 15.35 -1.84
C HIS A 361 8.94 15.05 -2.84
N LEU A 362 9.12 13.79 -3.23
CA LEU A 362 10.13 13.38 -4.22
C LEU A 362 9.89 14.07 -5.57
N LEU A 363 8.69 13.93 -6.11
CA LEU A 363 8.35 14.50 -7.43
C LEU A 363 8.39 16.03 -7.43
N TYR A 364 7.97 16.66 -6.34
CA TYR A 364 8.08 18.10 -6.18
C TYR A 364 9.54 18.56 -6.12
N GLY A 365 10.38 17.85 -5.37
CA GLY A 365 11.81 18.14 -5.30
C GLY A 365 12.53 17.99 -6.65
N GLU A 366 12.17 16.94 -7.42
CA GLU A 366 12.70 16.73 -8.77
C GLU A 366 12.25 17.83 -9.74
N TRP A 367 11.01 18.28 -9.64
CA TRP A 367 10.49 19.41 -10.42
C TRP A 367 11.24 20.71 -10.07
N LEU A 368 11.36 21.05 -8.78
CA LEU A 368 12.10 22.22 -8.32
C LEU A 368 13.56 22.23 -8.81
N ARG A 369 14.21 21.06 -8.88
CA ARG A 369 15.58 20.95 -9.43
C ARG A 369 15.62 21.31 -10.92
N ARG A 370 14.63 20.86 -11.70
CA ARG A 370 14.50 21.23 -13.13
C ARG A 370 14.28 22.74 -13.31
N GLU A 371 13.48 23.34 -12.41
CA GLU A 371 13.28 24.79 -12.35
C GLU A 371 14.50 25.56 -11.79
N ARG A 372 15.64 24.88 -11.57
CA ARG A 372 16.89 25.44 -11.03
C ARG A 372 16.76 26.04 -9.62
N ARG A 373 15.69 25.77 -8.89
CA ARG A 373 15.43 26.19 -7.50
C ARG A 373 16.09 25.20 -6.53
N ARG A 374 17.43 25.21 -6.52
CA ARG A 374 18.25 24.19 -5.83
C ARG A 374 18.03 24.11 -4.32
N LEU A 375 17.79 25.23 -3.64
CA LEU A 375 17.59 25.25 -2.17
C LEU A 375 16.24 24.60 -1.82
N ASP A 376 15.18 24.99 -2.52
CA ASP A 376 13.84 24.44 -2.31
C ASP A 376 13.80 22.96 -2.68
N ALA A 377 14.46 22.59 -3.80
CA ALA A 377 14.60 21.20 -4.21
C ALA A 377 15.26 20.34 -3.12
N ARG A 378 16.35 20.84 -2.49
CA ARG A 378 17.02 20.14 -1.40
C ARG A 378 16.09 19.91 -0.21
N ALA A 379 15.29 20.90 0.17
CA ALA A 379 14.35 20.76 1.28
C ALA A 379 13.37 19.62 1.03
N GLN A 380 12.73 19.59 -0.15
CA GLN A 380 11.77 18.57 -0.52
C GLN A 380 12.39 17.18 -0.68
N LEU A 381 13.55 17.09 -1.32
CA LEU A 381 14.28 15.84 -1.52
C LEU A 381 14.83 15.26 -0.22
N HIS A 382 15.24 16.10 0.75
CA HIS A 382 15.62 15.65 2.08
C HIS A 382 14.42 15.06 2.83
N THR A 383 13.28 15.72 2.78
CA THR A 383 12.05 15.19 3.38
C THR A 383 11.67 13.86 2.75
N ALA A 384 11.65 13.77 1.42
CA ALA A 384 11.37 12.54 0.69
C ALA A 384 12.33 11.41 1.08
N HIS A 385 13.65 11.68 1.05
CA HIS A 385 14.66 10.70 1.41
C HIS A 385 14.49 10.21 2.84
N ALA A 386 14.35 11.13 3.82
CA ALA A 386 14.19 10.76 5.22
C ALA A 386 12.95 9.89 5.47
N MET A 387 11.83 10.21 4.80
CA MET A 387 10.60 9.40 4.90
C MET A 387 10.79 8.02 4.27
N LEU A 388 11.32 7.95 3.05
CA LEU A 388 11.48 6.70 2.29
C LEU A 388 12.50 5.77 2.95
N ASP A 389 13.63 6.30 3.38
CA ASP A 389 14.70 5.59 4.09
C ASP A 389 14.19 5.05 5.43
N GLY A 390 13.49 5.90 6.22
CA GLY A 390 12.90 5.50 7.49
C GLY A 390 11.80 4.43 7.38
N MET A 391 11.15 4.32 6.22
CA MET A 391 10.17 3.27 5.92
C MET A 391 10.82 2.00 5.32
N GLY A 392 12.11 2.02 4.93
CA GLY A 392 12.78 0.91 4.24
C GLY A 392 12.41 0.80 2.76
N ILE A 393 12.02 1.89 2.12
CA ILE A 393 11.67 1.97 0.69
C ILE A 393 12.92 2.37 -0.10
N GLU A 394 13.85 1.43 -0.26
CA GLU A 394 15.21 1.72 -0.72
C GLU A 394 15.28 2.21 -2.18
N GLY A 395 14.45 1.66 -3.10
CA GLY A 395 14.48 2.06 -4.51
C GLY A 395 14.19 3.56 -4.70
N PHE A 396 13.12 4.04 -4.09
CA PHE A 396 12.75 5.46 -4.13
C PHE A 396 13.66 6.35 -3.25
N ALA A 397 14.19 5.84 -2.13
CA ALA A 397 15.15 6.56 -1.29
C ALA A 397 16.46 6.80 -2.04
N GLU A 398 16.98 5.80 -2.76
CA GLU A 398 18.18 5.96 -3.62
C GLU A 398 17.92 6.96 -4.75
N ARG A 399 16.72 6.96 -5.33
CA ARG A 399 16.33 7.95 -6.33
C ARG A 399 16.36 9.37 -5.74
N ALA A 400 15.77 9.58 -4.56
CA ALA A 400 15.83 10.87 -3.84
C ALA A 400 17.28 11.28 -3.56
N ARG A 401 18.14 10.34 -3.16
CA ARG A 401 19.56 10.58 -2.89
C ARG A 401 20.35 10.97 -4.16
N ARG A 402 20.07 10.33 -5.30
CA ARG A 402 20.67 10.71 -6.59
C ARG A 402 20.29 12.14 -6.97
N GLU A 403 19.02 12.50 -6.81
CA GLU A 403 18.54 13.85 -7.07
C GLU A 403 19.15 14.90 -6.14
N LEU A 404 19.32 14.56 -4.86
CA LEU A 404 20.04 15.42 -3.89
C LEU A 404 21.48 15.68 -4.33
N ARG A 405 22.22 14.66 -4.76
CA ARG A 405 23.59 14.81 -5.28
C ARG A 405 23.61 15.72 -6.51
N ALA A 406 22.64 15.58 -7.40
CA ALA A 406 22.52 16.41 -8.60
C ALA A 406 22.25 17.90 -8.30
N THR A 407 21.74 18.25 -7.10
CA THR A 407 21.62 19.64 -6.65
C THR A 407 22.97 20.24 -6.19
N GLY A 408 24.07 19.48 -6.20
CA GLY A 408 25.37 19.89 -5.65
C GLY A 408 25.42 19.76 -4.12
N ALA A 409 24.48 19.07 -3.50
CA ALA A 409 24.60 18.65 -2.12
C ALA A 409 25.59 17.48 -2.08
N THR A 410 26.81 17.72 -1.59
CA THR A 410 27.64 16.63 -1.09
C THR A 410 26.80 15.97 0.01
N ALA A 411 26.44 14.72 -0.18
CA ALA A 411 25.78 13.93 0.85
C ALA A 411 26.78 13.76 2.00
N ARG A 412 26.86 14.74 2.87
CA ARG A 412 27.34 14.49 4.23
C ARG A 412 26.28 13.55 4.79
N LYS A 413 26.72 12.34 5.04
CA LYS A 413 26.02 11.36 5.87
C LYS A 413 25.67 12.05 7.20
N ARG A 414 24.53 12.71 7.21
CA ARG A 414 23.89 13.19 8.42
C ARG A 414 22.81 12.18 8.70
N THR A 415 23.21 11.07 9.24
CA THR A 415 22.34 10.21 10.04
C THR A 415 21.71 11.11 11.10
N VAL A 416 20.39 11.25 11.06
CA VAL A 416 19.58 11.94 12.08
C VAL A 416 19.54 11.12 13.38
N GLU A 417 20.21 10.00 13.41
CA GLU A 417 20.51 9.24 14.61
C GLU A 417 21.81 9.79 15.20
N THR A 418 21.73 10.20 16.44
CA THR A 418 22.82 10.68 17.30
C THR A 418 23.10 12.19 17.26
N ARG A 419 22.07 13.01 17.51
CA ARG A 419 22.36 14.33 18.09
C ARG A 419 22.67 14.23 19.59
N GLU A 420 22.36 13.08 20.23
CA GLU A 420 22.45 12.90 21.68
C GLU A 420 23.42 11.79 22.14
N GLU A 421 23.85 10.86 21.26
CA GLU A 421 24.77 9.80 21.66
C GLU A 421 26.20 10.03 21.15
N LEU A 422 27.17 9.89 22.08
CA LEU A 422 28.59 9.91 21.75
C LEU A 422 28.93 8.61 21.02
N THR A 423 29.71 8.67 19.94
CA THR A 423 30.31 7.47 19.37
C THR A 423 31.19 6.76 20.38
N ALA A 424 31.42 5.45 20.23
CA ALA A 424 32.26 4.67 21.14
C ALA A 424 33.63 5.33 21.38
N GLN A 425 34.23 5.90 20.35
CA GLN A 425 35.50 6.60 20.46
C GLN A 425 35.37 7.98 21.17
N GLU A 426 34.31 8.72 20.88
CA GLU A 426 34.01 9.98 21.58
C GLU A 426 33.69 9.74 23.06
N ALA A 427 32.95 8.67 23.39
CA ALA A 427 32.63 8.25 24.75
C ALA A 427 33.91 7.90 25.55
N VAL A 428 34.85 7.18 24.94
CA VAL A 428 36.14 6.87 25.57
C VAL A 428 36.96 8.12 25.81
N ILE A 429 37.04 9.01 24.82
CA ILE A 429 37.77 10.28 24.94
C ILE A 429 37.13 11.21 26.00
N ALA A 430 35.78 11.29 26.01
CA ALA A 430 35.04 12.08 27.00
C ALA A 430 35.26 11.54 28.43
N ARG A 431 35.29 10.22 28.62
CA ARG A 431 35.57 9.59 29.93
C ARG A 431 36.99 9.89 30.40
N LEU A 432 37.98 9.68 29.54
CA LEU A 432 39.40 10.01 29.89
C LEU A 432 39.59 11.49 30.17
N ALA A 433 38.91 12.35 29.44
CA ALA A 433 38.90 13.78 29.69
C ALA A 433 38.24 14.11 31.04
N ARG A 434 37.16 13.47 31.41
CA ARG A 434 36.49 13.58 32.71
C ARG A 434 37.43 13.14 33.86
N GLU A 435 38.22 12.09 33.66
CA GLU A 435 39.21 11.58 34.59
C GLU A 435 40.42 12.54 34.78
N GLY A 436 40.42 13.68 34.10
CA GLY A 436 41.43 14.73 34.26
C GLY A 436 42.65 14.62 33.34
N LEU A 437 42.72 13.63 32.45
CA LEU A 437 43.85 13.46 31.53
C LEU A 437 43.93 14.60 30.52
N SER A 438 45.11 15.17 30.30
CA SER A 438 45.34 16.17 29.24
C SER A 438 45.23 15.56 27.82
N ASN A 439 45.05 16.40 26.80
CA ASN A 439 44.97 15.95 25.41
C ASN A 439 46.19 15.13 24.95
N PRO A 440 47.44 15.45 25.32
CA PRO A 440 48.62 14.64 25.04
C PRO A 440 48.55 13.27 25.73
N GLU A 441 48.12 13.19 26.98
CA GLU A 441 48.00 11.93 27.73
C GLU A 441 46.92 11.01 27.15
N ILE A 442 45.75 11.58 26.78
CA ILE A 442 44.70 10.85 26.07
C ILE A 442 45.23 10.36 24.72
N GLY A 443 45.93 11.22 24.00
CA GLY A 443 46.55 10.89 22.72
C GLY A 443 47.52 9.71 22.82
N SER A 444 48.42 9.76 23.81
CA SER A 444 49.35 8.66 24.08
C SER A 444 48.64 7.34 24.42
N ARG A 445 47.59 7.40 25.23
CA ARG A 445 46.84 6.21 25.66
C ARG A 445 46.02 5.58 24.55
N LEU A 446 45.54 6.37 23.56
CA LEU A 446 44.72 5.92 22.46
C LEU A 446 45.48 5.82 21.12
N PHE A 447 46.81 6.04 21.12
CA PHE A 447 47.66 6.04 19.92
C PHE A 447 47.20 7.03 18.83
N ILE A 448 46.71 8.22 19.24
CA ILE A 448 46.31 9.32 18.35
C ILE A 448 46.95 10.62 18.72
N SER A 449 47.03 11.63 17.81
CA SER A 449 47.62 12.92 18.11
C SER A 449 46.76 13.73 19.09
N ALA A 450 47.43 14.60 19.92
CA ALA A 450 46.74 15.54 20.81
C ALA A 450 45.75 16.45 20.02
N ARG A 451 46.06 16.77 18.77
CA ARG A 451 45.18 17.54 17.87
C ARG A 451 43.92 16.74 17.47
N THR A 452 44.06 15.44 17.28
CA THR A 452 42.94 14.52 17.01
C THR A 452 42.03 14.45 18.25
N VAL A 453 42.59 14.33 19.44
CA VAL A 453 41.84 14.36 20.71
C VAL A 453 41.05 15.67 20.85
N GLN A 454 41.69 16.81 20.58
CA GLN A 454 41.02 18.12 20.64
C GLN A 454 39.85 18.21 19.65
N SER A 455 39.99 17.66 18.43
CA SER A 455 38.92 17.61 17.44
C SER A 455 37.73 16.75 17.92
N HIS A 456 38.01 15.60 18.55
CA HIS A 456 36.95 14.76 19.13
C HIS A 456 36.26 15.42 20.31
N LEU A 457 37.03 16.09 21.24
CA LEU A 457 36.44 16.82 22.35
C LEU A 457 35.55 17.98 21.89
N GLY A 458 35.93 18.70 20.82
CA GLY A 458 35.06 19.71 20.22
C GLY A 458 33.73 19.15 19.73
N LYS A 459 33.72 17.94 19.14
CA LYS A 459 32.51 17.25 18.74
C LYS A 459 31.66 16.76 19.93
N VAL A 460 32.35 16.25 20.98
CA VAL A 460 31.71 15.83 22.24
C VAL A 460 31.00 17.02 22.88
N PHE A 461 31.70 18.17 23.01
CA PHE A 461 31.11 19.37 23.61
C PHE A 461 29.90 19.88 22.83
N ALA A 462 29.96 19.83 21.48
CA ALA A 462 28.82 20.20 20.64
C ALA A 462 27.62 19.23 20.77
N LYS A 463 27.90 17.94 20.97
CA LYS A 463 26.85 16.92 21.14
C LYS A 463 26.19 17.00 22.53
N LEU A 464 26.96 17.24 23.56
CA LEU A 464 26.51 17.34 24.94
C LEU A 464 26.02 18.77 25.31
N ALA A 465 26.00 19.69 24.35
CA ALA A 465 25.65 21.11 24.56
C ALA A 465 26.44 21.80 25.72
N ILE A 466 27.71 21.44 25.88
CA ILE A 466 28.62 22.01 26.88
C ILE A 466 29.71 22.87 26.22
N SER A 467 30.24 23.84 26.94
CA SER A 467 31.27 24.76 26.44
C SER A 467 32.66 24.53 27.01
N SER A 468 32.78 23.70 28.04
CA SER A 468 34.06 23.45 28.69
C SER A 468 34.20 22.01 29.21
N ARG A 469 35.48 21.60 29.39
CA ARG A 469 35.84 20.28 29.89
C ARG A 469 35.32 20.03 31.32
N GLY A 470 35.27 21.05 32.18
CA GLY A 470 34.76 20.93 33.53
C GLY A 470 33.26 20.59 33.64
N GLN A 471 32.51 20.79 32.56
CA GLN A 471 31.09 20.45 32.51
C GLN A 471 30.82 18.97 32.18
N LEU A 472 31.85 18.21 31.79
CA LEU A 472 31.71 16.78 31.48
C LEU A 472 31.22 15.95 32.69
N ASP A 473 31.64 16.31 33.90
CA ASP A 473 31.22 15.63 35.13
C ASP A 473 29.71 15.79 35.40
N GLN A 474 29.15 16.98 35.12
CA GLN A 474 27.74 17.27 35.38
C GLN A 474 26.81 16.53 34.41
N VAL A 475 27.23 16.34 33.15
CA VAL A 475 26.40 15.76 32.13
C VAL A 475 26.53 14.23 32.08
N LEU A 476 27.75 13.67 32.27
CA LEU A 476 27.99 12.23 32.22
C LEU A 476 27.68 11.48 33.53
N ALA A 477 27.47 12.21 34.66
CA ALA A 477 27.07 11.65 35.94
C ALA A 477 25.54 11.35 35.98
N SER A 478 24.73 12.08 35.20
CA SER A 478 23.28 11.88 35.14
C SER A 478 22.88 10.60 34.38
N ASP A 479 23.68 10.12 33.43
CA ASP A 479 23.41 8.91 32.65
C ASP A 479 23.64 7.60 33.46
N SER A 480 24.47 7.63 34.49
CA SER A 480 24.73 6.46 35.36
C SER A 480 23.63 6.21 36.41
N ALA A 481 22.70 7.18 36.60
CA ALA A 481 21.60 7.04 37.56
C ALA A 481 20.33 6.43 36.94
N SER A 482 20.24 6.32 35.61
CA SER A 482 19.07 5.78 34.90
C SER A 482 19.13 4.30 34.57
N ALA A 483 20.25 3.63 34.86
CA ALA A 483 20.44 2.19 34.64
C ALA A 483 20.43 1.44 35.97
N LYS A 484 19.25 1.21 36.57
CA LYS A 484 19.03 0.14 37.53
C LYS A 484 18.04 -0.86 36.94
N PRO A 485 18.36 -2.16 36.96
CA PRO A 485 17.49 -3.19 36.45
C PRO A 485 16.44 -3.56 37.50
N GLU A 486 15.22 -3.78 37.06
CA GLU A 486 14.31 -4.78 37.63
C GLU A 486 14.00 -5.85 36.59
#